data_ac1a8d4281570dcc2093839cf2a9372d
#
_entry.id   ac1a8d4281570dcc2093839cf2a9372d
#
_cell.length_a   1.000
_cell.length_b   1.000
_cell.length_c   1.000
_cell.angle_alpha   90.00
_cell.angle_beta   90.00
_cell.angle_gamma   90.00
#
_symmetry.space_group_name_H-M   'P 1'
#
loop_
_entity.id
_entity.type
_entity.pdbx_description
1 polymer ?
#
loop_
_entity_poly.entity_id
_entity_poly.type
_entity_poly.pdbx_seq_one_letter_code
_entity_poly.pdbx_strand_id
1 'polypeptide(L)'
;MHLCYFDENKHGPDNPHFFIGGLLIPDKKALDFENTLSQIAFNFFGARSLIQANELHGKELFHGKGNAKGRKLEERVQVFQDIATFVTNNQIPVRMVCINVERHKNKYQYPMPAYRLGLMLILERFSEYLEQEDDLGLVFGDYEADEVTGAVVDFSEYKSQGKTPMYFGRPLAGYGVFHPVASQPIFTGGRFAGLHGGSL
;
A
#
# COMPACT_ATOMS: atom_id res chain seq x y z
N MET A 1 14.18 9.60 5.27
CA MET A 1 13.22 8.54 5.66
C MET A 1 12.24 8.31 4.53
N HIS A 2 11.74 7.07 4.37
CA HIS A 2 10.70 6.75 3.38
C HIS A 2 9.40 6.36 4.05
N LEU A 3 8.28 6.80 3.45
CA LEU A 3 6.94 6.35 3.79
C LEU A 3 6.57 5.22 2.83
N CYS A 4 6.41 4.02 3.35
CA CYS A 4 6.18 2.80 2.57
C CYS A 4 4.70 2.44 2.65
N TYR A 5 3.91 2.82 1.66
CA TYR A 5 2.49 2.50 1.56
C TYR A 5 2.31 1.23 0.75
N PHE A 6 1.44 0.34 1.19
CA PHE A 6 1.04 -0.83 0.40
C PHE A 6 -0.46 -1.06 0.46
N ASP A 7 -0.96 -1.72 -0.57
CA ASP A 7 -2.35 -2.14 -0.72
C ASP A 7 -2.38 -3.46 -1.50
N GLU A 8 -3.46 -4.23 -1.35
CA GLU A 8 -3.61 -5.51 -2.00
C GLU A 8 -4.88 -5.62 -2.86
N ASN A 9 -4.81 -6.52 -3.83
CA ASN A 9 -5.97 -6.99 -4.57
C ASN A 9 -6.18 -8.49 -4.28
N LYS A 10 -7.27 -8.81 -3.60
CA LYS A 10 -7.58 -10.17 -3.15
C LYS A 10 -7.88 -11.09 -4.33
N HIS A 11 -7.42 -12.33 -4.21
CA HIS A 11 -7.79 -13.40 -5.12
C HIS A 11 -9.26 -13.82 -4.92
N GLY A 12 -9.85 -14.42 -5.95
CA GLY A 12 -11.22 -14.93 -5.92
C GLY A 12 -11.44 -16.01 -6.98
N PRO A 13 -12.67 -16.50 -7.13
CA PRO A 13 -12.98 -17.57 -8.10
C PRO A 13 -12.55 -17.25 -9.52
N ASP A 14 -12.70 -15.99 -9.94
CA ASP A 14 -12.36 -15.52 -11.29
C ASP A 14 -10.94 -14.94 -11.39
N ASN A 15 -10.21 -14.85 -10.30
CA ASN A 15 -8.85 -14.33 -10.25
C ASN A 15 -7.99 -15.16 -9.29
N PRO A 16 -7.18 -16.11 -9.82
CA PRO A 16 -6.35 -16.98 -8.99
C PRO A 16 -5.11 -16.27 -8.41
N HIS A 17 -4.92 -14.99 -8.73
CA HIS A 17 -3.76 -14.24 -8.33
C HIS A 17 -4.08 -13.27 -7.18
N PHE A 18 -3.26 -13.34 -6.14
CA PHE A 18 -3.18 -12.32 -5.10
C PHE A 18 -2.05 -11.35 -5.46
N PHE A 19 -2.37 -10.07 -5.45
CA PHE A 19 -1.39 -9.00 -5.66
C PHE A 19 -1.27 -8.17 -4.41
N ILE A 20 -0.05 -7.75 -4.11
CA ILE A 20 0.24 -6.69 -3.16
C ILE A 20 1.27 -5.76 -3.78
N GLY A 21 1.01 -4.47 -3.73
CA GLY A 21 1.87 -3.46 -4.31
C GLY A 21 2.07 -2.29 -3.37
N GLY A 22 3.17 -1.56 -3.52
CA GLY A 22 3.40 -0.41 -2.70
C GLY A 22 4.39 0.58 -3.28
N LEU A 23 4.37 1.77 -2.67
CA LEU A 23 5.18 2.92 -3.01
C LEU A 23 6.12 3.24 -1.85
N LEU A 24 7.35 3.65 -2.17
CA LEU A 24 8.30 4.14 -1.19
C LEU A 24 8.50 5.65 -1.45
N ILE A 25 7.80 6.47 -0.68
CA ILE A 25 7.77 7.92 -0.87
C ILE A 25 8.81 8.55 0.06
N PRO A 26 9.87 9.22 -0.45
CA PRO A 26 10.75 9.99 0.40
C PRO A 26 9.95 11.02 1.20
N ASP A 27 10.20 11.16 2.49
CA ASP A 27 9.47 12.08 3.39
C ASP A 27 9.45 13.52 2.86
N LYS A 28 10.56 13.97 2.27
CA LYS A 28 10.65 15.30 1.63
C LYS A 28 9.72 15.48 0.42
N LYS A 29 9.20 14.40 -0.18
CA LYS A 29 8.24 14.42 -1.29
C LYS A 29 6.80 14.17 -0.86
N ALA A 30 6.55 13.88 0.42
CA ALA A 30 5.23 13.50 0.90
C ALA A 30 4.20 14.62 0.68
N LEU A 31 4.56 15.87 0.96
CA LEU A 31 3.67 17.02 0.75
C LEU A 31 3.36 17.25 -0.73
N ASP A 32 4.34 17.08 -1.62
CA ASP A 32 4.14 17.22 -3.07
C ASP A 32 3.23 16.11 -3.59
N PHE A 33 3.38 14.90 -3.03
CA PHE A 33 2.52 13.77 -3.35
C PHE A 33 1.07 14.04 -2.93
N GLU A 34 0.86 14.50 -1.70
CA GLU A 34 -0.46 14.88 -1.18
C GLU A 34 -1.12 15.98 -2.02
N ASN A 35 -0.38 17.05 -2.33
CA ASN A 35 -0.87 18.15 -3.15
C ASN A 35 -1.27 17.68 -4.55
N THR A 36 -0.49 16.79 -5.15
CA THR A 36 -0.77 16.24 -6.47
C THR A 36 -2.03 15.38 -6.45
N LEU A 37 -2.17 14.47 -5.48
CA LEU A 37 -3.39 13.65 -5.34
C LEU A 37 -4.62 14.53 -5.10
N SER A 38 -4.51 15.56 -4.26
CA SER A 38 -5.57 16.53 -4.00
C SER A 38 -5.97 17.29 -5.27
N GLN A 39 -5.00 17.64 -6.12
CA GLN A 39 -5.28 18.30 -7.40
C GLN A 39 -5.93 17.35 -8.40
N ILE A 40 -5.50 16.09 -8.48
CA ILE A 40 -6.11 15.04 -9.31
C ILE A 40 -7.56 14.81 -8.86
N ALA A 41 -7.80 14.69 -7.56
CA ALA A 41 -9.14 14.55 -7.01
C ALA A 41 -10.02 15.78 -7.31
N PHE A 42 -9.46 16.99 -7.19
CA PHE A 42 -10.17 18.22 -7.57
C PHE A 42 -10.56 18.23 -9.04
N ASN A 43 -9.66 17.87 -9.93
CA ASN A 43 -9.94 17.83 -11.37
C ASN A 43 -11.01 16.78 -11.70
N PHE A 44 -11.03 15.66 -10.97
CA PHE A 44 -11.98 14.58 -11.21
C PHE A 44 -13.33 14.78 -10.52
N PHE A 45 -13.36 15.18 -9.25
CA PHE A 45 -14.57 15.30 -8.45
C PHE A 45 -15.09 16.75 -8.34
N GLY A 46 -14.27 17.76 -8.58
CA GLY A 46 -14.57 19.17 -8.31
C GLY A 46 -14.36 19.58 -6.85
N ALA A 47 -13.77 18.72 -6.02
CA ALA A 47 -13.52 18.98 -4.61
C ALA A 47 -12.09 18.53 -4.23
N ARG A 48 -11.38 19.37 -3.45
CA ARG A 48 -10.01 19.10 -3.01
C ARG A 48 -9.93 18.24 -1.74
N SER A 49 -11.04 18.12 -1.01
CA SER A 49 -11.05 17.31 0.21
C SER A 49 -11.11 15.85 -0.15
N LEU A 50 -10.09 15.09 0.24
CA LEU A 50 -10.05 13.63 0.13
C LEU A 50 -10.83 13.04 1.31
N ILE A 51 -12.14 13.15 1.24
CA ILE A 51 -13.09 12.43 2.12
C ILE A 51 -13.58 11.18 1.40
N GLN A 52 -14.20 10.28 2.10
CA GLN A 52 -14.71 9.02 1.53
C GLN A 52 -15.53 9.21 0.23
N ALA A 53 -16.31 10.31 0.12
CA ALA A 53 -17.08 10.65 -1.07
C ALA A 53 -16.23 11.09 -2.29
N ASN A 54 -14.97 11.47 -2.07
CA ASN A 54 -14.05 11.97 -3.10
C ASN A 54 -12.75 11.15 -3.13
N GLU A 55 -12.77 9.94 -2.59
CA GLU A 55 -11.64 9.03 -2.61
C GLU A 55 -11.40 8.50 -4.03
N LEU A 56 -10.14 8.53 -4.46
CA LEU A 56 -9.68 7.97 -5.73
C LEU A 56 -9.50 6.45 -5.60
N HIS A 57 -10.60 5.73 -5.39
CA HIS A 57 -10.56 4.28 -5.21
C HIS A 57 -10.34 3.57 -6.55
N GLY A 58 -9.20 2.90 -6.70
CA GLY A 58 -8.75 2.31 -7.97
C GLY A 58 -9.77 1.36 -8.61
N LYS A 59 -10.41 0.48 -7.82
CA LYS A 59 -11.45 -0.45 -8.28
C LYS A 59 -12.69 0.28 -8.81
N GLU A 60 -13.11 1.35 -8.16
CA GLU A 60 -14.25 2.15 -8.58
C GLU A 60 -13.95 2.93 -9.87
N LEU A 61 -12.77 3.52 -9.96
CA LEU A 61 -12.26 4.18 -11.16
C LEU A 61 -12.21 3.19 -12.34
N PHE A 62 -11.67 2.00 -12.14
CA PHE A 62 -11.56 1.00 -13.20
C PHE A 62 -12.94 0.56 -13.72
N HIS A 63 -13.87 0.25 -12.83
CA HIS A 63 -15.21 -0.25 -13.20
C HIS A 63 -16.26 0.84 -13.46
N GLY A 64 -15.98 2.11 -13.19
CA GLY A 64 -16.95 3.20 -13.28
C GLY A 64 -18.11 3.06 -12.29
N LYS A 65 -17.80 2.61 -11.08
CA LYS A 65 -18.76 2.38 -9.97
C LYS A 65 -18.49 3.35 -8.81
N GLY A 66 -19.30 3.26 -7.75
CA GLY A 66 -19.12 4.07 -6.55
C GLY A 66 -18.96 5.55 -6.86
N ASN A 67 -17.90 6.18 -6.36
CA ASN A 67 -17.59 7.58 -6.56
C ASN A 67 -17.29 7.94 -8.04
N ALA A 68 -16.88 6.96 -8.84
CA ALA A 68 -16.62 7.15 -10.28
C ALA A 68 -17.84 6.87 -11.18
N LYS A 69 -19.03 6.61 -10.59
CA LYS A 69 -20.27 6.34 -11.35
C LYS A 69 -20.66 7.54 -12.19
N GLY A 70 -20.95 7.27 -13.47
CA GLY A 70 -21.35 8.31 -14.44
C GLY A 70 -20.19 9.11 -15.05
N ARG A 71 -18.97 8.90 -14.60
CA ARG A 71 -17.78 9.48 -15.23
C ARG A 71 -17.41 8.74 -16.51
N LYS A 72 -17.00 9.49 -17.54
CA LYS A 72 -16.56 8.93 -18.81
C LYS A 72 -15.28 8.08 -18.63
N LEU A 73 -15.09 7.11 -19.52
CA LEU A 73 -13.89 6.26 -19.48
C LEU A 73 -12.60 7.09 -19.57
N GLU A 74 -12.58 8.08 -20.46
CA GLU A 74 -11.43 8.95 -20.69
C GLU A 74 -11.03 9.71 -19.42
N GLU A 75 -12.03 10.26 -18.67
CA GLU A 75 -11.79 10.95 -17.41
C GLU A 75 -11.17 10.02 -16.36
N ARG A 76 -11.66 8.77 -16.28
CA ARG A 76 -11.18 7.76 -15.34
C ARG A 76 -9.77 7.29 -15.69
N VAL A 77 -9.48 7.07 -16.97
CA VAL A 77 -8.15 6.73 -17.48
C VAL A 77 -7.16 7.86 -17.21
N GLN A 78 -7.58 9.11 -17.37
CA GLN A 78 -6.73 10.27 -17.09
C GLN A 78 -6.24 10.30 -15.65
N VAL A 79 -7.09 9.93 -14.66
CA VAL A 79 -6.66 9.82 -13.25
C VAL A 79 -5.48 8.85 -13.09
N PHE A 80 -5.56 7.66 -13.70
CA PHE A 80 -4.46 6.70 -13.64
C PHE A 80 -3.20 7.22 -14.33
N GLN A 81 -3.35 7.89 -15.47
CA GLN A 81 -2.22 8.49 -16.19
C GLN A 81 -1.55 9.61 -15.38
N ASP A 82 -2.33 10.46 -14.72
CA ASP A 82 -1.81 11.55 -13.91
C ASP A 82 -1.01 11.01 -12.71
N ILE A 83 -1.54 9.99 -12.02
CA ILE A 83 -0.84 9.34 -10.91
C ILE A 83 0.44 8.65 -11.41
N ALA A 84 0.37 7.88 -12.50
CA ALA A 84 1.53 7.21 -13.06
C ALA A 84 2.61 8.19 -13.53
N THR A 85 2.20 9.30 -14.13
CA THR A 85 3.10 10.37 -14.57
C THR A 85 3.80 11.01 -13.38
N PHE A 86 3.06 11.29 -12.29
CA PHE A 86 3.66 11.85 -11.09
C PHE A 86 4.69 10.88 -10.47
N VAL A 87 4.31 9.61 -10.32
CA VAL A 87 5.19 8.55 -9.76
C VAL A 87 6.47 8.44 -10.59
N THR A 88 6.34 8.42 -11.93
CA THR A 88 7.48 8.28 -12.84
C THR A 88 8.38 9.52 -12.84
N ASN A 89 7.80 10.72 -12.95
CA ASN A 89 8.57 11.97 -13.00
C ASN A 89 9.33 12.23 -11.69
N ASN A 90 8.78 11.78 -10.57
CA ASN A 90 9.42 11.89 -9.26
C ASN A 90 10.30 10.70 -8.91
N GLN A 91 10.42 9.71 -9.80
CA GLN A 91 11.21 8.51 -9.58
C GLN A 91 10.85 7.81 -8.26
N ILE A 92 9.55 7.77 -7.94
CA ILE A 92 9.05 7.10 -6.72
C ILE A 92 9.13 5.59 -6.94
N PRO A 93 9.89 4.86 -6.12
CA PRO A 93 10.02 3.42 -6.27
C PRO A 93 8.68 2.71 -6.04
N VAL A 94 8.36 1.80 -6.95
CA VAL A 94 7.19 0.91 -6.86
C VAL A 94 7.69 -0.51 -6.68
N ARG A 95 7.09 -1.25 -5.77
CA ARG A 95 7.33 -2.68 -5.59
C ARG A 95 6.01 -3.42 -5.68
N MET A 96 6.05 -4.59 -6.28
CA MET A 96 4.85 -5.43 -6.43
C MET A 96 5.21 -6.90 -6.27
N VAL A 97 4.30 -7.64 -5.64
CA VAL A 97 4.34 -9.09 -5.48
C VAL A 97 3.07 -9.66 -6.07
N CYS A 98 3.20 -10.73 -6.85
CA CYS A 98 2.09 -11.50 -7.41
C CYS A 98 2.24 -12.96 -7.00
N ILE A 99 1.20 -13.53 -6.40
CA ILE A 99 1.15 -14.91 -5.96
C ILE A 99 0.03 -15.62 -6.69
N ASN A 100 0.35 -16.66 -7.45
CA ASN A 100 -0.66 -17.60 -7.93
C ASN A 100 -1.06 -18.50 -6.76
N VAL A 101 -2.24 -18.24 -6.19
CA VAL A 101 -2.69 -18.85 -4.93
C VAL A 101 -2.90 -20.35 -5.06
N GLU A 102 -3.47 -20.80 -6.17
CA GLU A 102 -3.70 -22.22 -6.41
C GLU A 102 -2.38 -22.98 -6.56
N ARG A 103 -1.46 -22.44 -7.37
CA ARG A 103 -0.14 -23.06 -7.53
C ARG A 103 0.62 -23.09 -6.21
N HIS A 104 0.51 -22.03 -5.40
CA HIS A 104 1.12 -21.97 -4.07
C HIS A 104 0.56 -23.03 -3.15
N LYS A 105 -0.78 -23.14 -3.06
CA LYS A 105 -1.46 -24.17 -2.24
C LYS A 105 -1.08 -25.60 -2.64
N ASN A 106 -0.97 -25.86 -3.94
CA ASN A 106 -0.66 -27.19 -4.45
C ASN A 106 0.82 -27.56 -4.30
N LYS A 107 1.70 -26.58 -4.10
CA LYS A 107 3.15 -26.81 -3.98
C LYS A 107 3.59 -27.20 -2.57
N TYR A 108 2.89 -26.73 -1.55
CA TYR A 108 3.31 -26.90 -0.17
C TYR A 108 2.28 -27.69 0.64
N GLN A 109 2.74 -28.57 1.52
CA GLN A 109 1.87 -29.32 2.42
C GLN A 109 1.13 -28.42 3.42
N TYR A 110 1.79 -27.35 3.87
CA TYR A 110 1.25 -26.35 4.79
C TYR A 110 1.50 -24.95 4.18
N PRO A 111 0.68 -24.55 3.19
CA PRO A 111 0.89 -23.27 2.52
C PRO A 111 0.57 -22.11 3.45
N MET A 112 1.48 -21.13 3.50
CA MET A 112 1.21 -19.86 4.18
C MET A 112 0.03 -19.16 3.51
N PRO A 113 -0.90 -18.53 4.27
CA PRO A 113 -1.95 -17.71 3.68
C PRO A 113 -1.40 -16.65 2.71
N ALA A 114 -2.10 -16.43 1.60
CA ALA A 114 -1.60 -15.57 0.52
C ALA A 114 -1.29 -14.15 0.99
N TYR A 115 -2.12 -13.59 1.87
CA TYR A 115 -1.90 -12.27 2.46
C TYR A 115 -0.59 -12.23 3.27
N ARG A 116 -0.40 -13.15 4.19
CA ARG A 116 0.82 -13.23 5.02
C ARG A 116 2.08 -13.41 4.18
N LEU A 117 2.02 -14.29 3.16
CA LEU A 117 3.12 -14.47 2.22
C LEU A 117 3.39 -13.19 1.42
N GLY A 118 2.34 -12.53 0.92
CA GLY A 118 2.46 -11.28 0.18
C GLY A 118 3.06 -10.17 1.03
N LEU A 119 2.55 -10.00 2.26
CA LEU A 119 3.08 -9.03 3.22
C LEU A 119 4.57 -9.27 3.50
N MET A 120 4.95 -10.50 3.80
CA MET A 120 6.36 -10.84 4.02
C MET A 120 7.23 -10.45 2.82
N LEU A 121 6.81 -10.83 1.62
CA LEU A 121 7.59 -10.57 0.41
C LEU A 121 7.65 -9.08 0.05
N ILE A 122 6.57 -8.30 0.25
CA ILE A 122 6.62 -6.85 -0.02
C ILE A 122 7.52 -6.13 0.99
N LEU A 123 7.50 -6.54 2.26
CA LEU A 123 8.40 -6.01 3.28
C LEU A 123 9.87 -6.31 2.96
N GLU A 124 10.18 -7.50 2.46
CA GLU A 124 11.54 -7.81 1.97
C GLU A 124 11.97 -6.90 0.82
N ARG A 125 11.05 -6.62 -0.13
CA ARG A 125 11.34 -5.69 -1.25
C ARG A 125 11.53 -4.24 -0.80
N PHE A 126 10.78 -3.81 0.21
CA PHE A 126 10.99 -2.50 0.81
C PHE A 126 12.34 -2.44 1.54
N SER A 127 12.65 -3.46 2.34
CA SER A 127 13.91 -3.55 3.07
C SER A 127 15.12 -3.52 2.13
N GLU A 128 15.06 -4.29 1.05
CA GLU A 128 16.12 -4.32 0.03
C GLU A 128 16.40 -2.94 -0.55
N TYR A 129 15.34 -2.16 -0.81
CA TYR A 129 15.50 -0.80 -1.29
C TYR A 129 16.06 0.14 -0.22
N LEU A 130 15.52 0.08 1.01
CA LEU A 130 15.97 0.93 2.12
C LEU A 130 17.44 0.69 2.48
N GLU A 131 17.90 -0.56 2.41
CA GLU A 131 19.32 -0.89 2.59
C GLU A 131 20.20 -0.26 1.51
N GLN A 132 19.76 -0.27 0.24
CA GLN A 132 20.50 0.36 -0.86
C GLN A 132 20.61 1.86 -0.71
N GLU A 133 19.58 2.50 -0.13
CA GLU A 133 19.52 3.94 0.10
C GLU A 133 20.12 4.35 1.45
N ASP A 134 20.56 3.40 2.30
CA ASP A 134 21.01 3.63 3.68
C ASP A 134 19.99 4.47 4.49
N ASP A 135 18.72 4.09 4.39
CA ASP A 135 17.61 4.87 4.92
C ASP A 135 16.61 4.02 5.73
N LEU A 136 15.73 4.70 6.46
CA LEU A 136 14.69 4.11 7.30
C LEU A 136 13.32 4.21 6.62
N GLY A 137 12.44 3.23 6.87
CA GLY A 137 11.07 3.19 6.39
C GLY A 137 10.03 3.16 7.51
N LEU A 138 8.93 3.89 7.31
CA LEU A 138 7.67 3.70 8.04
C LEU A 138 6.69 2.99 7.12
N VAL A 139 6.09 1.90 7.60
CA VAL A 139 5.19 1.07 6.79
C VAL A 139 3.75 1.39 7.13
N PHE A 140 2.94 1.60 6.08
CA PHE A 140 1.52 1.88 6.16
C PHE A 140 0.77 0.88 5.27
N GLY A 141 -0.21 0.19 5.83
CA GLY A 141 -1.09 -0.70 5.12
C GLY A 141 -2.54 -0.44 5.47
N ASP A 142 -3.45 -0.84 4.60
CA ASP A 142 -4.88 -0.70 4.87
C ASP A 142 -5.31 -1.59 6.05
N TYR A 143 -6.32 -1.13 6.78
CA TYR A 143 -6.86 -1.85 7.93
C TYR A 143 -7.84 -2.94 7.45
N GLU A 144 -7.35 -4.17 7.37
CA GLU A 144 -8.16 -5.36 7.15
C GLU A 144 -8.41 -6.05 8.50
N ALA A 145 -9.62 -5.97 9.01
CA ALA A 145 -9.95 -6.43 10.36
C ALA A 145 -9.56 -7.89 10.64
N ASP A 146 -9.69 -8.75 9.63
CA ASP A 146 -9.39 -10.18 9.74
C ASP A 146 -7.89 -10.48 9.64
N GLU A 147 -7.11 -9.60 9.03
CA GLU A 147 -5.69 -9.83 8.72
C GLU A 147 -4.74 -8.99 9.58
N VAL A 148 -5.20 -7.84 10.08
CA VAL A 148 -4.35 -6.85 10.75
C VAL A 148 -3.66 -7.40 11.99
N THR A 149 -4.35 -8.19 12.81
CA THR A 149 -3.75 -8.77 14.03
C THR A 149 -2.60 -9.69 13.67
N GLY A 150 -2.78 -10.56 12.68
CA GLY A 150 -1.73 -11.43 12.17
C GLY A 150 -0.58 -10.65 11.55
N ALA A 151 -0.87 -9.62 10.75
CA ALA A 151 0.12 -8.77 10.11
C ALA A 151 1.01 -8.03 11.12
N VAL A 152 0.41 -7.47 12.18
CA VAL A 152 1.16 -6.78 13.26
C VAL A 152 2.07 -7.75 14.01
N VAL A 153 1.57 -8.95 14.33
CA VAL A 153 2.37 -9.99 15.00
C VAL A 153 3.54 -10.41 14.10
N ASP A 154 3.26 -10.75 12.84
CA ASP A 154 4.29 -11.16 11.89
C ASP A 154 5.36 -10.07 11.71
N PHE A 155 4.94 -8.82 11.51
CA PHE A 155 5.87 -7.71 11.37
C PHE A 155 6.74 -7.51 12.62
N SER A 156 6.15 -7.59 13.81
CA SER A 156 6.88 -7.49 15.07
C SER A 156 7.90 -8.62 15.24
N GLU A 157 7.53 -9.83 14.83
CA GLU A 157 8.42 -10.99 14.85
C GLU A 157 9.57 -10.81 13.86
N TYR A 158 9.29 -10.44 12.61
CA TYR A 158 10.31 -10.19 11.58
C TYR A 158 11.30 -9.12 12.02
N LYS A 159 10.78 -8.03 12.59
CA LYS A 159 11.61 -6.94 13.12
C LYS A 159 12.51 -7.42 14.28
N SER A 160 11.95 -8.17 15.24
CA SER A 160 12.71 -8.65 16.40
C SER A 160 13.81 -9.66 16.03
N GLN A 161 13.55 -10.49 15.02
CA GLN A 161 14.50 -11.47 14.52
C GLN A 161 15.47 -10.90 13.47
N GLY A 162 15.19 -9.70 12.94
CA GLY A 162 15.95 -9.08 11.85
C GLY A 162 15.86 -9.85 10.53
N LYS A 163 14.89 -10.77 10.38
CA LYS A 163 14.71 -11.60 9.19
C LYS A 163 13.29 -12.13 9.09
N THR A 164 12.89 -12.55 7.88
CA THR A 164 11.64 -13.26 7.63
C THR A 164 11.82 -14.79 7.78
N PRO A 165 10.73 -15.55 7.94
CA PRO A 165 10.78 -17.01 8.08
C PRO A 165 11.10 -17.77 6.78
N MET A 166 11.22 -17.09 5.64
CA MET A 166 11.57 -17.73 4.38
C MET A 166 13.01 -18.27 4.45
N TYR A 167 13.25 -19.38 3.77
CA TYR A 167 14.57 -20.05 3.71
C TYR A 167 15.71 -19.10 3.27
N PHE A 168 15.37 -18.09 2.51
CA PHE A 168 16.27 -17.01 2.08
C PHE A 168 16.00 -15.71 2.85
N GLY A 169 15.54 -15.83 4.10
CA GLY A 169 15.18 -14.68 4.93
C GLY A 169 16.20 -13.57 4.81
N ARG A 170 15.77 -12.46 4.23
CA ARG A 170 16.59 -11.27 4.13
C ARG A 170 16.44 -10.47 5.41
N PRO A 171 17.51 -9.80 5.86
CA PRO A 171 17.41 -8.90 6.98
C PRO A 171 16.32 -7.84 6.70
N LEU A 172 15.50 -7.56 7.68
CA LEU A 172 14.59 -6.42 7.66
C LEU A 172 15.30 -5.24 8.32
N ALA A 173 16.15 -4.59 7.56
CA ALA A 173 16.81 -3.36 8.01
C ALA A 173 15.88 -2.16 7.83
N GLY A 174 16.00 -1.19 8.72
CA GLY A 174 15.47 0.14 8.49
C GLY A 174 14.00 0.39 8.83
N TYR A 175 13.24 -0.56 9.39
CA TYR A 175 11.84 -0.30 9.75
C TYR A 175 11.66 0.31 11.13
N GLY A 176 10.95 1.44 11.19
CA GLY A 176 10.53 2.06 12.43
C GLY A 176 9.31 1.37 13.05
N VAL A 177 8.14 1.53 12.45
CA VAL A 177 6.85 1.08 12.98
C VAL A 177 5.92 0.66 11.82
N PHE A 178 5.14 -0.40 12.04
CA PHE A 178 3.99 -0.73 11.21
C PHE A 178 2.75 -0.08 11.80
N HIS A 179 2.10 0.79 11.03
CA HIS A 179 0.82 1.37 11.38
C HIS A 179 -0.25 0.82 10.44
N PRO A 180 -1.16 -0.03 10.92
CA PRO A 180 -2.38 -0.30 10.19
C PRO A 180 -3.20 0.99 10.12
N VAL A 181 -3.48 1.46 8.93
CA VAL A 181 -4.34 2.63 8.71
C VAL A 181 -5.73 2.11 8.39
N ALA A 182 -6.72 2.44 9.23
CA ALA A 182 -8.10 2.22 8.84
C ALA A 182 -8.37 2.96 7.53
N SER A 183 -9.19 2.40 6.64
CA SER A 183 -9.56 2.95 5.34
C SER A 183 -10.25 4.32 5.47
N GLN A 184 -9.49 5.28 5.91
CA GLN A 184 -9.82 6.70 5.93
C GLN A 184 -8.82 7.38 4.98
N PRO A 185 -9.23 8.36 4.20
CA PRO A 185 -8.33 9.06 3.31
C PRO A 185 -7.11 9.53 4.11
N ILE A 186 -5.94 9.03 3.75
CA ILE A 186 -4.66 9.25 4.43
C ILE A 186 -4.32 10.74 4.49
N PHE A 187 -5.01 11.55 3.70
CA PHE A 187 -4.76 12.97 3.52
C PHE A 187 -6.01 13.80 3.79
N THR A 188 -6.31 14.05 5.06
CA THR A 188 -7.23 15.12 5.44
C THR A 188 -6.42 16.28 6.00
N GLY A 189 -6.23 17.30 5.16
CA GLY A 189 -5.83 18.65 5.57
C GLY A 189 -4.72 18.78 6.58
N GLY A 190 -3.46 18.68 6.16
CA GLY A 190 -2.32 19.28 6.84
C GLY A 190 -1.93 18.75 8.22
N ARG A 191 -2.48 17.63 8.67
CA ARG A 191 -2.02 16.95 9.87
C ARG A 191 -2.08 15.44 9.64
N PHE A 192 -0.99 14.77 9.86
CA PHE A 192 -0.97 13.32 10.00
C PHE A 192 -1.98 12.91 11.08
N ALA A 193 -3.17 12.51 10.67
CA ALA A 193 -4.20 11.99 11.57
C ALA A 193 -3.86 10.54 11.94
N GLY A 194 -2.77 10.35 12.67
CA GLY A 194 -2.30 9.03 13.11
C GLY A 194 -1.63 9.04 14.47
N LEU A 195 -1.60 10.18 15.16
CA LEU A 195 -0.95 10.29 16.47
C LEU A 195 -1.94 10.67 17.59
N HIS A 196 -3.12 10.13 17.59
CA HIS A 196 -3.89 10.12 18.83
C HIS A 196 -3.98 8.70 19.34
N GLY A 197 -3.00 8.39 20.19
CA GLY A 197 -3.05 7.29 21.11
C GLY A 197 -4.38 7.31 21.86
N GLY A 198 -5.04 6.19 21.89
CA GLY A 198 -6.09 5.93 22.83
C GLY A 198 -5.55 6.18 24.22
N SER A 199 -6.18 7.09 24.93
CA SER A 199 -6.07 7.19 26.37
C SER A 199 -6.54 5.89 27.00
N LEU A 200 -5.78 5.46 27.98
CA LEU A 200 -5.97 4.46 29.03
C LEU A 200 -7.42 4.00 29.29
#